data_901a8eddb6beb50c410e7bc759548226
#
_entry.id   901a8eddb6beb50c410e7bc759548226
#
_cell.length_a   1.000
_cell.length_b   1.000
_cell.length_c   1.000
_cell.angle_alpha   90.00
_cell.angle_beta   90.00
_cell.angle_gamma   90.00
#
_symmetry.space_group_name_H-M   'P 1'
#
loop_
_entity.id
_entity.type
_entity.pdbx_description
1 polymer ?
#
loop_
_entity_poly.entity_id
_entity_poly.type
_entity_poly.pdbx_seq_one_letter_code
_entity_poly.pdbx_strand_id
1 'polypeptide(L)'
;MTKIRKDDNLSYIVLKTKLIGVFNFIMWRGSMIKIVSDSSTLYSVNEAKQNHLDVRPLFITVNNKSYKELEEITTEQLVQLIEEGAVPTTSQPAIGDVVEMYEQYPNNEIINITIADGLSGAYQSACMAKSMVDHEENITVINSRTLCGPQRYLVDVAVKLAQAGKTKDEIVNEIEALIETSTSFLIPKDFDYLVRGGRLSPLAGKIGGLVKIVPILTLAEDGTRLDKFATKRTFKKAIQTICEALIEKGVNEDYKIYITHAFDEQLATDAKEIIIKKIENADTELMLLTPAFTTQGGPGCISIQVIKKHDLLK
;
A
#
# COMPACT_ATOMS: atom_id res chain seq x y z
N MET A 1 -65.26 31.88 -12.59
CA MET A 1 -64.18 31.41 -13.48
C MET A 1 -62.89 32.09 -13.08
N THR A 2 -62.08 31.43 -12.24
CA THR A 2 -60.84 31.98 -11.71
C THR A 2 -59.68 31.21 -12.33
N LYS A 3 -58.88 31.92 -13.13
CA LYS A 3 -57.66 31.38 -13.80
C LYS A 3 -56.58 31.18 -12.74
N ILE A 4 -56.26 29.95 -12.44
CA ILE A 4 -55.08 29.55 -11.61
C ILE A 4 -53.82 29.77 -12.46
N ARG A 5 -52.92 30.65 -12.03
CA ARG A 5 -51.63 30.96 -12.67
C ARG A 5 -50.70 29.78 -12.60
N LYS A 6 -50.22 29.36 -13.77
CA LYS A 6 -49.22 28.28 -13.95
C LYS A 6 -47.79 28.67 -13.57
N ASP A 7 -47.56 29.94 -13.17
CA ASP A 7 -46.19 30.47 -12.96
C ASP A 7 -45.62 30.28 -11.56
N ASP A 8 -46.48 29.94 -10.57
CA ASP A 8 -46.02 29.82 -9.18
C ASP A 8 -45.31 28.47 -8.86
N ASN A 9 -45.52 27.44 -9.71
CA ASN A 9 -44.89 26.14 -9.52
C ASN A 9 -43.44 26.06 -10.07
N LEU A 10 -43.11 26.88 -11.09
CA LEU A 10 -41.76 26.87 -11.65
C LEU A 10 -40.75 27.59 -10.74
N SER A 11 -41.18 28.69 -10.14
CA SER A 11 -40.35 29.44 -9.19
C SER A 11 -40.08 28.64 -7.92
N TYR A 12 -41.06 27.84 -7.44
CA TYR A 12 -40.91 26.99 -6.27
C TYR A 12 -39.96 25.81 -6.52
N ILE A 13 -39.99 25.22 -7.72
CA ILE A 13 -39.07 24.12 -8.11
C ILE A 13 -37.64 24.65 -8.30
N VAL A 14 -37.46 25.82 -8.91
CA VAL A 14 -36.14 26.45 -9.09
C VAL A 14 -35.52 26.90 -7.77
N LEU A 15 -36.33 27.41 -6.82
CA LEU A 15 -35.86 27.72 -5.47
C LEU A 15 -35.46 26.44 -4.68
N LYS A 16 -36.25 25.36 -4.79
CA LYS A 16 -35.98 24.12 -4.11
C LYS A 16 -34.72 23.44 -4.64
N THR A 17 -34.48 23.45 -5.95
CA THR A 17 -33.24 22.92 -6.56
C THR A 17 -32.02 23.80 -6.23
N LYS A 18 -32.17 25.13 -6.16
CA LYS A 18 -31.10 26.02 -5.68
C LYS A 18 -30.80 25.84 -4.20
N LEU A 19 -31.85 25.70 -3.35
CA LEU A 19 -31.67 25.43 -1.93
C LEU A 19 -31.02 24.06 -1.68
N ILE A 20 -31.40 23.01 -2.41
CA ILE A 20 -30.78 21.68 -2.30
C ILE A 20 -29.34 21.73 -2.82
N GLY A 21 -29.06 22.46 -3.89
CA GLY A 21 -27.69 22.68 -4.39
C GLY A 21 -26.82 23.48 -3.41
N VAL A 22 -27.37 24.51 -2.77
CA VAL A 22 -26.67 25.31 -1.75
C VAL A 22 -26.56 24.54 -0.43
N PHE A 23 -27.56 23.73 -0.05
CA PHE A 23 -27.50 22.88 1.13
C PHE A 23 -26.49 21.75 0.96
N ASN A 24 -26.44 21.11 -0.21
CA ASN A 24 -25.38 20.15 -0.55
C ASN A 24 -24.00 20.84 -0.62
N PHE A 25 -23.89 22.06 -1.11
CA PHE A 25 -22.65 22.83 -1.12
C PHE A 25 -22.22 23.32 0.26
N ILE A 26 -23.16 23.60 1.18
CA ILE A 26 -22.88 24.01 2.57
C ILE A 26 -22.63 22.78 3.45
N MET A 27 -23.31 21.65 3.22
CA MET A 27 -23.02 20.37 3.91
C MET A 27 -21.68 19.78 3.47
N TRP A 28 -21.20 20.13 2.27
CA TRP A 28 -19.88 19.70 1.77
C TRP A 28 -18.70 20.53 2.32
N ARG A 29 -18.95 21.50 3.21
CA ARG A 29 -17.96 22.22 4.01
C ARG A 29 -17.64 21.55 5.35
N GLY A 30 -18.10 20.33 5.60
CA GLY A 30 -17.47 19.44 6.58
C GLY A 30 -16.00 19.23 6.18
N SER A 31 -15.09 19.28 7.13
CA SER A 31 -13.65 19.10 6.91
C SER A 31 -13.42 17.88 6.01
N MET A 32 -12.89 18.13 4.78
CA MET A 32 -12.60 17.00 3.88
C MET A 32 -11.51 16.18 4.51
N ILE A 33 -11.77 14.89 4.71
CA ILE A 33 -10.75 13.98 5.22
C ILE A 33 -9.71 13.79 4.12
N LYS A 34 -8.47 14.07 4.42
CA LYS A 34 -7.34 13.86 3.53
C LYS A 34 -6.66 12.53 3.83
N ILE A 35 -6.55 11.71 2.82
CA ILE A 35 -5.80 10.45 2.91
C ILE A 35 -4.39 10.70 2.39
N VAL A 36 -3.41 10.28 3.18
CA VAL A 36 -1.99 10.39 2.86
C VAL A 36 -1.26 9.09 3.16
N SER A 37 -0.11 8.85 2.53
CA SER A 37 0.68 7.64 2.73
C SER A 37 2.15 7.86 2.34
N ASP A 38 2.89 6.78 2.29
CA ASP A 38 4.22 6.70 1.70
C ASP A 38 4.22 5.90 0.38
N SER A 39 5.31 5.92 -0.37
CA SER A 39 5.40 5.27 -1.69
C SER A 39 5.42 3.73 -1.64
N SER A 40 5.41 3.12 -0.46
CA SER A 40 5.24 1.67 -0.33
C SER A 40 3.87 1.16 -0.81
N THR A 41 2.92 2.07 -1.04
CA THR A 41 1.68 1.81 -1.79
C THR A 41 1.91 1.49 -3.27
N LEU A 42 3.13 1.59 -3.78
CA LEU A 42 3.51 1.49 -5.19
C LEU A 42 2.92 2.62 -6.08
N TYR A 43 2.37 3.67 -5.48
CA TYR A 43 2.01 4.89 -6.19
C TYR A 43 3.20 5.84 -6.36
N SER A 44 3.41 6.34 -7.56
CA SER A 44 4.17 7.58 -7.75
C SER A 44 3.38 8.76 -7.17
N VAL A 45 4.06 9.87 -6.88
CA VAL A 45 3.40 11.10 -6.37
C VAL A 45 2.33 11.59 -7.35
N ASN A 46 2.57 11.49 -8.66
CA ASN A 46 1.61 11.93 -9.67
C ASN A 46 0.38 11.02 -9.74
N GLU A 47 0.56 9.69 -9.73
CA GLU A 47 -0.56 8.73 -9.70
C GLU A 47 -1.39 8.88 -8.43
N ALA A 48 -0.74 9.07 -7.27
CA ALA A 48 -1.41 9.29 -5.99
C ALA A 48 -2.34 10.51 -6.06
N LYS A 49 -1.86 11.65 -6.59
CA LYS A 49 -2.66 12.86 -6.75
C LYS A 49 -3.87 12.66 -7.66
N GLN A 50 -3.74 11.90 -8.75
CA GLN A 50 -4.85 11.56 -9.64
C GLN A 50 -5.92 10.71 -8.92
N ASN A 51 -5.52 9.95 -7.90
CA ASN A 51 -6.38 9.14 -7.06
C ASN A 51 -6.79 9.83 -5.74
N HIS A 52 -6.68 11.16 -5.65
CA HIS A 52 -7.04 11.95 -4.47
C HIS A 52 -6.26 11.60 -3.19
N LEU A 53 -5.07 11.06 -3.35
CA LEU A 53 -4.14 10.64 -2.32
C LEU A 53 -2.86 11.47 -2.41
N ASP A 54 -2.21 11.77 -1.28
CA ASP A 54 -0.84 12.27 -1.28
C ASP A 54 0.11 11.23 -0.70
N VAL A 55 1.24 11.02 -1.38
CA VAL A 55 2.30 10.14 -0.88
C VAL A 55 3.62 10.87 -0.75
N ARG A 56 4.43 10.44 0.22
CA ARG A 56 5.83 10.85 0.34
C ARG A 56 6.73 9.68 -0.06
N PRO A 57 7.66 9.91 -0.99
CA PRO A 57 8.54 8.85 -1.46
C PRO A 57 9.53 8.41 -0.39
N LEU A 58 9.82 7.11 -0.37
CA LEU A 58 10.99 6.58 0.29
C LEU A 58 12.23 7.00 -0.50
N PHE A 59 13.39 6.92 0.14
CA PHE A 59 14.65 7.25 -0.49
C PHE A 59 15.50 6.01 -0.79
N ILE A 60 16.19 6.06 -1.91
CA ILE A 60 17.22 5.10 -2.31
C ILE A 60 18.56 5.80 -2.29
N THR A 61 19.51 5.28 -1.53
CA THR A 61 20.90 5.74 -1.59
C THR A 61 21.74 4.71 -2.31
N VAL A 62 22.33 5.12 -3.43
CA VAL A 62 23.23 4.30 -4.26
C VAL A 62 24.38 5.17 -4.77
N ASN A 63 25.60 4.65 -4.76
CA ASN A 63 26.82 5.37 -5.18
C ASN A 63 26.95 6.74 -4.50
N ASN A 64 26.71 6.82 -3.17
CA ASN A 64 26.73 8.02 -2.33
C ASN A 64 25.75 9.13 -2.76
N LYS A 65 24.74 8.83 -3.56
CA LYS A 65 23.68 9.76 -3.93
C LYS A 65 22.33 9.21 -3.49
N SER A 66 21.51 10.07 -2.87
CA SER A 66 20.14 9.75 -2.47
C SER A 66 19.15 10.24 -3.51
N TYR A 67 18.14 9.43 -3.79
CA TYR A 67 17.08 9.68 -4.77
C TYR A 67 15.71 9.44 -4.12
N LYS A 68 14.73 10.26 -4.43
CA LYS A 68 13.33 9.99 -4.18
C LYS A 68 12.85 8.90 -5.14
N GLU A 69 12.39 7.76 -4.62
CA GLU A 69 11.94 6.67 -5.48
C GLU A 69 10.73 7.08 -6.32
N LEU A 70 10.61 6.53 -7.53
CA LEU A 70 9.57 6.82 -8.52
C LEU A 70 9.50 8.28 -9.03
N GLU A 71 10.31 9.19 -8.47
CA GLU A 71 10.44 10.57 -8.95
C GLU A 71 11.81 10.81 -9.59
N GLU A 72 12.89 10.38 -8.92
CA GLU A 72 14.27 10.64 -9.34
C GLU A 72 15.02 9.39 -9.78
N ILE A 73 14.49 8.20 -9.45
CA ILE A 73 15.01 6.90 -9.88
C ILE A 73 13.88 5.92 -10.12
N THR A 74 13.89 5.22 -11.24
CA THR A 74 12.97 4.13 -11.58
C THR A 74 13.52 2.79 -11.12
N THR A 75 12.66 1.76 -11.07
CA THR A 75 13.09 0.38 -10.77
C THR A 75 14.06 -0.13 -11.83
N GLU A 76 13.84 0.16 -13.11
CA GLU A 76 14.72 -0.23 -14.21
C GLU A 76 16.12 0.37 -14.06
N GLN A 77 16.21 1.68 -13.79
CA GLN A 77 17.49 2.36 -13.55
C GLN A 77 18.24 1.78 -12.35
N LEU A 78 17.51 1.46 -11.27
CA LEU A 78 18.11 0.85 -10.08
C LEU A 78 18.63 -0.55 -10.39
N VAL A 79 17.87 -1.39 -11.11
CA VAL A 79 18.31 -2.75 -11.49
C VAL A 79 19.57 -2.68 -12.34
N GLN A 80 19.65 -1.76 -13.30
CA GLN A 80 20.86 -1.55 -14.08
C GLN A 80 22.07 -1.20 -13.20
N LEU A 81 21.92 -0.28 -12.24
CA LEU A 81 23.01 0.06 -11.31
C LEU A 81 23.43 -1.13 -10.45
N ILE A 82 22.49 -1.96 -10.03
CA ILE A 82 22.76 -3.20 -9.27
C ILE A 82 23.55 -4.20 -10.14
N GLU A 83 23.19 -4.36 -11.40
CA GLU A 83 23.91 -5.23 -12.36
C GLU A 83 25.34 -4.73 -12.62
N GLU A 84 25.56 -3.42 -12.54
CA GLU A 84 26.89 -2.79 -12.58
C GLU A 84 27.69 -2.93 -11.27
N GLY A 85 27.11 -3.57 -10.24
CA GLY A 85 27.75 -3.87 -8.95
C GLY A 85 27.45 -2.86 -7.85
N ALA A 86 26.51 -1.94 -8.05
CA ALA A 86 26.11 -1.02 -6.98
C ALA A 86 25.35 -1.75 -5.87
N VAL A 87 25.52 -1.26 -4.62
CA VAL A 87 24.83 -1.78 -3.43
C VAL A 87 23.94 -0.67 -2.86
N PRO A 88 22.65 -0.64 -3.23
CA PRO A 88 21.75 0.38 -2.73
C PRO A 88 21.30 0.11 -1.29
N THR A 89 20.86 1.18 -0.62
CA THR A 89 20.19 1.16 0.67
C THR A 89 18.91 1.99 0.62
N THR A 90 18.01 1.80 1.58
CA THR A 90 16.75 2.55 1.65
C THR A 90 16.65 3.36 2.94
N SER A 91 15.89 4.46 2.89
CA SER A 91 15.42 5.16 4.08
C SER A 91 13.96 5.58 3.93
N GLN A 92 13.30 5.79 5.07
CA GLN A 92 11.92 6.31 5.13
C GLN A 92 11.85 7.74 4.58
N PRO A 93 10.64 8.27 4.31
CA PRO A 93 10.45 9.67 3.99
C PRO A 93 11.09 10.57 5.05
N ALA A 94 11.70 11.68 4.65
CA ALA A 94 12.25 12.63 5.59
C ALA A 94 11.13 13.23 6.48
N ILE A 95 11.36 13.34 7.77
CA ILE A 95 10.35 13.88 8.71
C ILE A 95 9.87 15.26 8.24
N GLY A 96 10.76 16.12 7.76
CA GLY A 96 10.41 17.45 7.22
C GLY A 96 9.44 17.37 6.02
N ASP A 97 9.61 16.40 5.11
CA ASP A 97 8.72 16.22 3.97
C ASP A 97 7.31 15.78 4.43
N VAL A 98 7.23 15.02 5.54
CA VAL A 98 5.95 14.60 6.13
C VAL A 98 5.28 15.75 6.88
N VAL A 99 6.04 16.56 7.63
CA VAL A 99 5.54 17.79 8.26
C VAL A 99 4.96 18.73 7.19
N GLU A 100 5.71 19.01 6.13
CA GLU A 100 5.25 19.86 5.02
C GLU A 100 3.95 19.30 4.39
N MET A 101 3.82 17.99 4.28
CA MET A 101 2.59 17.35 3.78
C MET A 101 1.40 17.64 4.70
N TYR A 102 1.56 17.52 6.00
CA TYR A 102 0.50 17.81 6.96
C TYR A 102 0.12 19.28 6.98
N GLU A 103 1.10 20.19 6.92
CA GLU A 103 0.89 21.64 6.89
C GLU A 103 0.13 22.14 5.65
N GLN A 104 0.09 21.35 4.57
CA GLN A 104 -0.76 21.66 3.41
C GLN A 104 -2.26 21.57 3.72
N TYR A 105 -2.64 20.90 4.82
CA TYR A 105 -4.03 20.60 5.16
C TYR A 105 -4.41 21.01 6.59
N PRO A 106 -4.13 22.27 7.03
CA PRO A 106 -4.27 22.67 8.44
C PRO A 106 -5.72 22.62 8.98
N ASN A 107 -6.71 22.66 8.07
CA ASN A 107 -8.13 22.66 8.43
C ASN A 107 -8.84 21.34 8.08
N ASN A 108 -8.08 20.30 7.70
CA ASN A 108 -8.62 19.00 7.33
C ASN A 108 -8.33 17.97 8.42
N GLU A 109 -9.19 16.98 8.54
CA GLU A 109 -8.80 15.73 9.17
C GLU A 109 -7.89 14.96 8.21
N ILE A 110 -6.83 14.35 8.75
CA ILE A 110 -5.83 13.61 7.98
C ILE A 110 -5.76 12.18 8.50
N ILE A 111 -5.82 11.21 7.58
CA ILE A 111 -5.51 9.81 7.87
C ILE A 111 -4.25 9.44 7.08
N ASN A 112 -3.17 9.12 7.80
CA ASN A 112 -1.92 8.66 7.21
C ASN A 112 -1.77 7.15 7.41
N ILE A 113 -1.79 6.39 6.30
CA ILE A 113 -1.65 4.92 6.32
C ILE A 113 -0.25 4.59 5.85
N THR A 114 0.61 4.16 6.77
CA THR A 114 2.03 3.89 6.49
C THR A 114 2.30 2.40 6.28
N ILE A 115 3.44 2.07 5.66
CA ILE A 115 4.00 0.71 5.65
C ILE A 115 4.14 0.15 7.07
N ALA A 116 4.16 -1.18 7.18
CA ALA A 116 4.43 -1.90 8.44
C ALA A 116 5.64 -1.31 9.20
N ASP A 117 5.43 -0.95 10.46
CA ASP A 117 6.41 -0.29 11.33
C ASP A 117 7.71 -1.09 11.48
N GLY A 118 7.61 -2.42 11.55
CA GLY A 118 8.81 -3.26 11.67
C GLY A 118 9.66 -3.38 10.41
N LEU A 119 9.15 -2.94 9.25
CA LEU A 119 9.89 -2.97 7.97
C LEU A 119 10.51 -1.63 7.61
N SER A 120 9.95 -0.53 8.12
CA SER A 120 10.40 0.84 7.81
C SER A 120 10.14 1.76 8.99
N GLY A 121 10.99 2.76 9.19
CA GLY A 121 10.74 3.84 10.15
C GLY A 121 9.67 4.85 9.71
N ALA A 122 8.94 4.60 8.61
CA ALA A 122 7.95 5.54 8.08
C ALA A 122 6.80 5.81 9.07
N TYR A 123 6.31 4.78 9.79
CA TYR A 123 5.30 4.95 10.83
C TYR A 123 5.78 5.88 11.95
N GLN A 124 6.99 5.62 12.47
CA GLN A 124 7.57 6.45 13.53
C GLN A 124 7.82 7.89 13.06
N SER A 125 8.32 8.06 11.81
CA SER A 125 8.50 9.38 11.21
C SER A 125 7.18 10.13 11.07
N ALA A 126 6.10 9.44 10.68
CA ALA A 126 4.76 10.03 10.58
C ALA A 126 4.20 10.46 11.95
N CYS A 127 4.40 9.64 12.99
CA CYS A 127 4.01 9.97 14.35
C CYS A 127 4.82 11.17 14.90
N MET A 128 6.13 11.24 14.62
CA MET A 128 6.96 12.38 14.99
C MET A 128 6.54 13.65 14.24
N ALA A 129 6.31 13.56 12.92
CA ALA A 129 5.84 14.69 12.13
C ALA A 129 4.50 15.23 12.63
N LYS A 130 3.56 14.34 13.05
CA LYS A 130 2.31 14.72 13.66
C LYS A 130 2.51 15.61 14.89
N SER A 131 3.44 15.28 15.79
CA SER A 131 3.72 16.07 16.99
C SER A 131 4.45 17.40 16.74
N MET A 132 4.81 17.69 15.49
CA MET A 132 5.52 18.91 15.08
C MET A 132 4.62 19.96 14.43
N VAL A 133 3.32 19.67 14.24
CA VAL A 133 2.34 20.59 13.63
C VAL A 133 1.29 21.02 14.64
N ASP A 134 0.73 22.23 14.47
CA ASP A 134 -0.19 22.85 15.43
C ASP A 134 -1.60 22.19 15.47
N HIS A 135 -1.91 21.31 14.50
CA HIS A 135 -3.21 20.65 14.34
C HIS A 135 -3.10 19.11 14.48
N GLU A 136 -2.23 18.67 15.37
CA GLU A 136 -1.96 17.24 15.59
C GLU A 136 -3.22 16.40 15.93
N GLU A 137 -4.21 16.99 16.59
CA GLU A 137 -5.48 16.33 16.95
C GLU A 137 -6.30 15.92 15.71
N ASN A 138 -6.10 16.59 14.59
CA ASN A 138 -6.77 16.28 13.33
C ASN A 138 -6.13 15.09 12.60
N ILE A 139 -4.92 14.67 13.00
CA ILE A 139 -4.12 13.66 12.29
C ILE A 139 -4.21 12.30 12.98
N THR A 140 -4.59 11.28 12.23
CA THR A 140 -4.52 9.87 12.64
C THR A 140 -3.48 9.16 11.80
N VAL A 141 -2.51 8.50 12.45
CA VAL A 141 -1.49 7.68 11.78
C VAL A 141 -1.82 6.22 12.02
N ILE A 142 -1.95 5.45 10.95
CA ILE A 142 -2.27 4.02 10.97
C ILE A 142 -1.04 3.24 10.51
N ASN A 143 -0.59 2.31 11.35
CA ASN A 143 0.35 1.27 10.95
C ASN A 143 -0.40 0.21 10.16
N SER A 144 -0.22 0.13 8.85
CA SER A 144 -0.94 -0.83 8.01
C SER A 144 -0.58 -2.30 8.30
N ARG A 145 0.51 -2.54 9.01
CA ARG A 145 1.07 -3.89 9.25
C ARG A 145 1.21 -4.71 7.96
N THR A 146 1.26 -4.03 6.82
CA THR A 146 1.41 -4.61 5.49
C THR A 146 2.23 -3.69 4.58
N LEU A 147 2.27 -3.96 3.29
CA LEU A 147 3.06 -3.22 2.29
C LEU A 147 2.50 -3.49 0.89
N CYS A 148 2.97 -2.75 -0.12
CA CYS A 148 2.67 -2.95 -1.54
C CYS A 148 1.17 -3.00 -1.86
N GLY A 149 0.71 -4.06 -2.54
CA GLY A 149 -0.66 -4.21 -3.00
C GLY A 149 -1.72 -4.05 -1.90
N PRO A 150 -1.65 -4.75 -0.77
CA PRO A 150 -2.58 -4.56 0.34
C PRO A 150 -2.57 -3.13 0.91
N GLN A 151 -1.41 -2.49 1.08
CA GLN A 151 -1.36 -1.09 1.53
C GLN A 151 -1.99 -0.15 0.50
N ARG A 152 -1.73 -0.37 -0.80
CA ARG A 152 -2.40 0.35 -1.89
C ARG A 152 -3.92 0.20 -1.79
N TYR A 153 -4.40 -1.02 -1.59
CA TYR A 153 -5.82 -1.29 -1.43
C TYR A 153 -6.44 -0.55 -0.24
N LEU A 154 -5.75 -0.52 0.91
CA LEU A 154 -6.21 0.20 2.10
C LEU A 154 -6.38 1.70 1.83
N VAL A 155 -5.41 2.35 1.17
CA VAL A 155 -5.53 3.79 0.86
C VAL A 155 -6.63 4.06 -0.16
N ASP A 156 -6.84 3.18 -1.14
CA ASP A 156 -7.91 3.30 -2.13
C ASP A 156 -9.30 3.21 -1.46
N VAL A 157 -9.48 2.25 -0.54
CA VAL A 157 -10.71 2.12 0.26
C VAL A 157 -10.91 3.37 1.12
N ALA A 158 -9.86 3.85 1.81
CA ALA A 158 -9.96 5.05 2.65
C ALA A 158 -10.37 6.29 1.84
N VAL A 159 -9.82 6.47 0.64
CA VAL A 159 -10.22 7.56 -0.28
C VAL A 159 -11.70 7.42 -0.68
N LYS A 160 -12.16 6.21 -1.03
CA LYS A 160 -13.57 5.98 -1.39
C LYS A 160 -14.53 6.22 -0.23
N LEU A 161 -14.16 5.81 0.98
CA LEU A 161 -14.94 6.08 2.19
C LEU A 161 -15.02 7.58 2.48
N ALA A 162 -13.90 8.31 2.37
CA ALA A 162 -13.88 9.76 2.53
C ALA A 162 -14.76 10.47 1.48
N GLN A 163 -14.69 10.04 0.20
CA GLN A 163 -15.55 10.55 -0.87
C GLN A 163 -17.04 10.22 -0.65
N ALA A 164 -17.34 9.11 0.02
CA ALA A 164 -18.70 8.73 0.41
C ALA A 164 -19.20 9.50 1.65
N GLY A 165 -18.41 10.41 2.22
CA GLY A 165 -18.79 11.26 3.35
C GLY A 165 -18.74 10.54 4.70
N LYS A 166 -17.97 9.46 4.83
CA LYS A 166 -17.73 8.79 6.09
C LYS A 166 -16.89 9.65 7.03
N THR A 167 -17.11 9.54 8.33
CA THR A 167 -16.30 10.20 9.36
C THR A 167 -14.92 9.56 9.48
N LYS A 168 -13.96 10.27 10.08
CA LYS A 168 -12.62 9.77 10.34
C LYS A 168 -12.63 8.44 11.12
N ASP A 169 -13.45 8.37 12.18
CA ASP A 169 -13.54 7.18 13.02
C ASP A 169 -14.14 5.98 12.26
N GLU A 170 -15.17 6.21 11.41
CA GLU A 170 -15.70 5.15 10.55
C GLU A 170 -14.64 4.62 9.59
N ILE A 171 -13.86 5.52 8.94
CA ILE A 171 -12.80 5.13 8.02
C ILE A 171 -11.70 4.35 8.76
N VAL A 172 -11.25 4.83 9.90
CA VAL A 172 -10.21 4.17 10.70
C VAL A 172 -10.66 2.75 11.07
N ASN A 173 -11.89 2.58 11.58
CA ASN A 173 -12.42 1.26 11.95
C ASN A 173 -12.49 0.29 10.76
N GLU A 174 -12.93 0.75 9.58
CA GLU A 174 -12.99 -0.08 8.38
C GLU A 174 -11.58 -0.48 7.90
N ILE A 175 -10.64 0.45 7.93
CA ILE A 175 -9.25 0.19 7.54
C ILE A 175 -8.58 -0.79 8.51
N GLU A 176 -8.76 -0.62 9.83
CA GLU A 176 -8.22 -1.56 10.83
C GLU A 176 -8.80 -2.96 10.66
N ALA A 177 -10.10 -3.09 10.39
CA ALA A 177 -10.72 -4.38 10.10
C ALA A 177 -10.15 -5.05 8.84
N LEU A 178 -9.86 -4.27 7.78
CA LEU A 178 -9.25 -4.78 6.55
C LEU A 178 -7.80 -5.22 6.75
N ILE A 179 -7.02 -4.49 7.55
CA ILE A 179 -5.63 -4.84 7.87
C ILE A 179 -5.52 -6.27 8.39
N GLU A 180 -6.44 -6.70 9.27
CA GLU A 180 -6.47 -8.05 9.85
C GLU A 180 -6.68 -9.16 8.81
N THR A 181 -7.19 -8.82 7.63
CA THR A 181 -7.43 -9.78 6.55
C THR A 181 -6.23 -9.96 5.62
N SER A 182 -5.19 -9.13 5.78
CA SER A 182 -4.03 -9.14 4.88
C SER A 182 -3.05 -10.26 5.22
N THR A 183 -2.44 -10.84 4.20
CA THR A 183 -1.32 -11.79 4.35
C THR A 183 -0.34 -11.58 3.21
N SER A 184 0.95 -11.61 3.53
CA SER A 184 2.03 -11.39 2.56
C SER A 184 3.07 -12.50 2.61
N PHE A 185 3.48 -12.98 1.43
CA PHE A 185 4.58 -13.92 1.24
C PHE A 185 5.59 -13.32 0.27
N LEU A 186 6.87 -13.61 0.50
CA LEU A 186 7.99 -13.17 -0.33
C LEU A 186 8.87 -14.37 -0.70
N ILE A 187 9.21 -14.48 -1.97
CA ILE A 187 10.17 -15.44 -2.51
C ILE A 187 11.34 -14.64 -3.10
N PRO A 188 12.44 -14.49 -2.38
CA PRO A 188 13.64 -13.85 -2.92
C PRO A 188 14.32 -14.76 -3.93
N LYS A 189 14.89 -14.18 -5.00
CA LYS A 189 15.76 -14.89 -5.94
C LYS A 189 17.18 -14.98 -5.37
N ASP A 190 17.63 -13.92 -4.73
CA ASP A 190 18.91 -13.83 -4.00
C ASP A 190 18.63 -13.41 -2.56
N PHE A 191 18.98 -14.27 -1.62
CA PHE A 191 18.70 -14.07 -0.20
C PHE A 191 19.60 -13.02 0.46
N ASP A 192 20.75 -12.72 -0.14
CA ASP A 192 21.73 -11.78 0.42
C ASP A 192 21.19 -10.34 0.49
N TYR A 193 20.26 -9.98 -0.39
CA TYR A 193 19.58 -8.68 -0.34
C TYR A 193 18.83 -8.49 0.97
N LEU A 194 18.03 -9.48 1.36
CA LEU A 194 17.26 -9.45 2.61
C LEU A 194 18.16 -9.49 3.85
N VAL A 195 19.25 -10.25 3.80
CA VAL A 195 20.25 -10.29 4.88
C VAL A 195 20.86 -8.90 5.09
N ARG A 196 21.31 -8.26 4.01
CA ARG A 196 21.86 -6.90 4.04
C ARG A 196 20.82 -5.87 4.49
N GLY A 197 19.58 -6.05 4.06
CA GLY A 197 18.47 -5.18 4.42
C GLY A 197 18.15 -5.16 5.93
N GLY A 198 18.46 -6.22 6.66
CA GLY A 198 18.25 -6.29 8.10
C GLY A 198 16.78 -6.40 8.54
N ARG A 199 15.85 -6.73 7.64
CA ARG A 199 14.40 -6.90 7.91
C ARG A 199 14.01 -8.34 8.17
N LEU A 200 14.98 -9.25 8.25
CA LEU A 200 14.76 -10.64 8.60
C LEU A 200 14.77 -10.85 10.11
N SER A 201 13.95 -11.79 10.58
CA SER A 201 14.11 -12.32 11.92
C SER A 201 15.44 -13.08 12.07
N PRO A 202 15.99 -13.23 13.29
CA PRO A 202 17.21 -14.00 13.53
C PRO A 202 17.12 -15.46 13.04
N LEU A 203 15.92 -16.04 13.02
CA LEU A 203 15.68 -17.41 12.53
C LEU A 203 15.68 -17.45 10.99
N ALA A 204 15.04 -16.50 10.35
CA ALA A 204 15.03 -16.40 8.90
C ALA A 204 16.44 -16.14 8.32
N GLY A 205 17.25 -15.32 9.00
CA GLY A 205 18.64 -15.04 8.59
C GLY A 205 19.55 -16.27 8.51
N LYS A 206 19.21 -17.38 9.19
CA LYS A 206 19.98 -18.65 9.15
C LYS A 206 19.75 -19.50 7.90
N ILE A 207 18.82 -19.11 7.02
CA ILE A 207 18.55 -19.83 5.75
C ILE A 207 19.67 -19.61 4.73
N GLY A 208 20.44 -18.52 4.86
CA GLY A 208 21.55 -18.18 3.96
C GLY A 208 22.58 -19.31 3.86
N GLY A 209 23.06 -19.57 2.64
CA GLY A 209 24.07 -20.61 2.35
C GLY A 209 23.51 -21.99 1.98
N LEU A 210 22.20 -22.21 2.00
CA LEU A 210 21.60 -23.46 1.53
C LEU A 210 21.45 -23.46 0.00
N VAL A 211 22.22 -24.29 -0.66
CA VAL A 211 22.22 -24.42 -2.14
C VAL A 211 20.94 -25.16 -2.61
N LYS A 212 20.33 -24.67 -3.69
CA LYS A 212 19.18 -25.31 -4.38
C LYS A 212 17.87 -25.37 -3.57
N ILE A 213 17.59 -24.35 -2.76
CA ILE A 213 16.29 -24.19 -2.12
C ILE A 213 15.64 -22.88 -2.55
N VAL A 214 14.31 -22.85 -2.48
CA VAL A 214 13.48 -21.67 -2.68
C VAL A 214 12.84 -21.34 -1.33
N PRO A 215 13.35 -20.33 -0.61
CA PRO A 215 12.77 -19.92 0.65
C PRO A 215 11.45 -19.16 0.40
N ILE A 216 10.49 -19.35 1.28
CA ILE A 216 9.27 -18.56 1.36
C ILE A 216 9.31 -17.87 2.70
N LEU A 217 9.22 -16.56 2.66
CA LEU A 217 9.13 -15.71 3.85
C LEU A 217 7.70 -15.19 3.98
N THR A 218 7.31 -14.85 5.18
CA THR A 218 6.05 -14.17 5.49
C THR A 218 6.31 -13.02 6.42
N LEU A 219 5.42 -12.05 6.47
CA LEU A 219 5.46 -11.05 7.52
C LEU A 219 5.05 -11.72 8.83
N ALA A 220 5.79 -11.48 9.90
CA ALA A 220 5.46 -11.95 11.24
C ALA A 220 4.08 -11.40 11.66
N GLU A 221 3.35 -12.12 12.53
CA GLU A 221 1.99 -11.72 12.96
C GLU A 221 1.95 -10.31 13.58
N ASP A 222 3.01 -9.91 14.25
CA ASP A 222 3.16 -8.57 14.82
C ASP A 222 3.59 -7.50 13.78
N GLY A 223 3.80 -7.88 12.52
CA GLY A 223 4.25 -6.98 11.45
C GLY A 223 5.68 -6.48 11.57
N THR A 224 6.47 -7.00 12.54
CA THR A 224 7.77 -6.41 12.88
C THR A 224 8.91 -6.81 11.96
N ARG A 225 8.86 -8.00 11.35
CA ARG A 225 9.95 -8.55 10.52
C ARG A 225 9.43 -9.59 9.55
N LEU A 226 10.29 -9.96 8.60
CA LEU A 226 10.08 -11.12 7.76
C LEU A 226 10.59 -12.38 8.46
N ASP A 227 9.71 -13.38 8.54
CA ASP A 227 10.01 -14.69 9.10
C ASP A 227 10.01 -15.76 8.02
N LYS A 228 10.66 -16.90 8.36
CA LYS A 228 10.62 -18.08 7.52
C LYS A 228 9.24 -18.72 7.59
N PHE A 229 8.54 -18.80 6.45
CA PHE A 229 7.34 -19.60 6.34
C PHE A 229 7.66 -21.06 5.96
N ALA A 230 8.35 -21.26 4.84
CA ALA A 230 8.71 -22.60 4.35
C ALA A 230 9.95 -22.56 3.46
N THR A 231 10.45 -23.74 3.08
CA THR A 231 11.46 -23.89 2.04
C THR A 231 11.06 -25.00 1.07
N LYS A 232 11.22 -24.78 -0.21
CA LYS A 232 10.91 -25.74 -1.28
C LYS A 232 12.09 -25.91 -2.21
N ARG A 233 12.03 -26.89 -3.11
CA ARG A 233 13.10 -27.15 -4.09
C ARG A 233 12.89 -26.46 -5.43
N THR A 234 11.65 -26.00 -5.71
CA THR A 234 11.30 -25.35 -6.97
C THR A 234 10.32 -24.20 -6.71
N PHE A 235 10.38 -23.19 -7.57
CA PHE A 235 9.46 -22.06 -7.52
C PHE A 235 7.99 -22.51 -7.63
N LYS A 236 7.68 -23.40 -8.55
CA LYS A 236 6.32 -23.96 -8.69
C LYS A 236 5.80 -24.55 -7.37
N LYS A 237 6.62 -25.33 -6.65
CA LYS A 237 6.23 -25.90 -5.35
C LYS A 237 6.10 -24.81 -4.27
N ALA A 238 6.89 -23.74 -4.36
CA ALA A 238 6.76 -22.62 -3.43
C ALA A 238 5.41 -21.91 -3.62
N ILE A 239 5.02 -21.58 -4.86
CA ILE A 239 3.70 -20.97 -5.14
C ILE A 239 2.56 -21.89 -4.74
N GLN A 240 2.63 -23.20 -5.04
CA GLN A 240 1.61 -24.17 -4.62
C GLN A 240 1.43 -24.18 -3.09
N THR A 241 2.54 -24.13 -2.34
CA THR A 241 2.48 -24.10 -0.87
C THR A 241 1.86 -22.80 -0.34
N ILE A 242 2.14 -21.66 -0.99
CA ILE A 242 1.47 -20.40 -0.67
C ILE A 242 -0.04 -20.51 -0.94
N CYS A 243 -0.45 -21.05 -2.09
CA CYS A 243 -1.86 -21.26 -2.40
C CYS A 243 -2.56 -22.15 -1.36
N GLU A 244 -1.92 -23.25 -0.95
CA GLU A 244 -2.45 -24.15 0.07
C GLU A 244 -2.68 -23.41 1.40
N ALA A 245 -1.72 -22.61 1.84
CA ALA A 245 -1.84 -21.81 3.05
C ALA A 245 -2.91 -20.70 2.95
N LEU A 246 -3.05 -20.08 1.78
CA LEU A 246 -4.09 -19.07 1.54
C LEU A 246 -5.50 -19.71 1.56
N ILE A 247 -5.67 -20.87 0.93
CA ILE A 247 -6.95 -21.61 0.94
C ILE A 247 -7.30 -22.04 2.37
N GLU A 248 -6.33 -22.52 3.14
CA GLU A 248 -6.53 -22.90 4.54
C GLU A 248 -6.96 -21.69 5.41
N LYS A 249 -6.50 -20.48 5.08
CA LYS A 249 -6.96 -19.23 5.68
C LYS A 249 -8.31 -18.73 5.16
N GLY A 250 -8.96 -19.44 4.23
CA GLY A 250 -10.26 -19.08 3.67
C GLY A 250 -10.20 -18.04 2.54
N VAL A 251 -9.05 -17.85 1.91
CA VAL A 251 -8.90 -16.96 0.74
C VAL A 251 -9.63 -17.58 -0.45
N ASN A 252 -10.54 -16.82 -1.03
CA ASN A 252 -11.42 -17.18 -2.14
C ASN A 252 -11.64 -15.96 -3.05
N GLU A 253 -12.72 -15.94 -3.85
CA GLU A 253 -13.11 -14.84 -4.74
C GLU A 253 -13.37 -13.52 -4.03
N ASP A 254 -13.58 -13.50 -2.70
CA ASP A 254 -13.75 -12.28 -1.90
C ASP A 254 -12.43 -11.57 -1.60
N TYR A 255 -11.31 -12.12 -2.03
CA TYR A 255 -10.00 -11.55 -1.83
C TYR A 255 -9.40 -10.98 -3.12
N LYS A 256 -8.65 -9.88 -2.99
CA LYS A 256 -7.73 -9.39 -4.01
C LYS A 256 -6.37 -10.02 -3.78
N ILE A 257 -5.77 -10.57 -4.84
CA ILE A 257 -4.45 -11.21 -4.80
C ILE A 257 -3.49 -10.38 -5.65
N TYR A 258 -2.51 -9.79 -5.01
CA TYR A 258 -1.44 -9.05 -5.67
C TYR A 258 -0.23 -9.95 -5.88
N ILE A 259 0.30 -9.94 -7.09
CA ILE A 259 1.54 -10.63 -7.45
C ILE A 259 2.52 -9.53 -7.84
N THR A 260 3.48 -9.25 -6.97
CA THR A 260 4.46 -8.18 -7.24
C THR A 260 5.81 -8.77 -7.59
N HIS A 261 6.56 -8.10 -8.47
CA HIS A 261 7.85 -8.58 -8.94
C HIS A 261 8.89 -7.45 -9.04
N ALA A 262 10.15 -7.79 -8.81
CA ALA A 262 11.28 -6.91 -9.02
C ALA A 262 11.92 -7.22 -10.37
N PHE A 263 11.35 -6.70 -11.46
CA PHE A 263 11.86 -6.79 -12.83
C PHE A 263 11.93 -8.22 -13.41
N ASP A 264 11.06 -9.13 -12.97
CA ASP A 264 10.91 -10.50 -13.51
C ASP A 264 9.41 -10.79 -13.75
N GLU A 265 8.84 -10.16 -14.79
CA GLU A 265 7.43 -10.26 -15.13
C GLU A 265 7.03 -11.67 -15.56
N GLN A 266 7.94 -12.40 -16.23
CA GLN A 266 7.67 -13.77 -16.64
C GLN A 266 7.46 -14.69 -15.43
N LEU A 267 8.30 -14.57 -14.42
CA LEU A 267 8.18 -15.37 -13.19
C LEU A 267 6.89 -15.01 -12.42
N ALA A 268 6.50 -13.73 -12.43
CA ALA A 268 5.23 -13.28 -11.84
C ALA A 268 4.02 -13.85 -12.61
N THR A 269 4.09 -13.90 -13.94
CA THR A 269 3.07 -14.51 -14.80
C THR A 269 2.95 -16.01 -14.54
N ASP A 270 4.06 -16.72 -14.42
CA ASP A 270 4.08 -18.14 -14.05
C ASP A 270 3.41 -18.37 -12.67
N ALA A 271 3.69 -17.48 -11.70
CA ALA A 271 3.04 -17.53 -10.40
C ALA A 271 1.52 -17.32 -10.51
N LYS A 272 1.08 -16.31 -11.28
CA LYS A 272 -0.34 -16.01 -11.55
C LYS A 272 -1.07 -17.23 -12.14
N GLU A 273 -0.46 -17.89 -13.13
CA GLU A 273 -1.06 -19.08 -13.73
C GLU A 273 -1.28 -20.23 -12.72
N ILE A 274 -0.34 -20.40 -11.79
CA ILE A 274 -0.48 -21.43 -10.74
C ILE A 274 -1.58 -21.04 -9.77
N ILE A 275 -1.66 -19.77 -9.36
CA ILE A 275 -2.65 -19.23 -8.42
C ILE A 275 -4.08 -19.42 -9.01
N ILE A 276 -4.31 -18.99 -10.25
CA ILE A 276 -5.61 -19.09 -10.93
C ILE A 276 -6.06 -20.54 -11.06
N LYS A 277 -5.13 -21.48 -11.24
CA LYS A 277 -5.45 -22.93 -11.30
C LYS A 277 -5.78 -23.53 -9.94
N LYS A 278 -5.36 -22.91 -8.84
CA LYS A 278 -5.49 -23.44 -7.47
C LYS A 278 -6.60 -22.77 -6.66
N ILE A 279 -6.82 -21.47 -6.86
CA ILE A 279 -7.85 -20.68 -6.19
C ILE A 279 -8.90 -20.33 -7.22
N GLU A 280 -10.09 -20.87 -7.04
CA GLU A 280 -11.21 -20.66 -7.97
C GLU A 280 -11.62 -19.18 -7.98
N ASN A 281 -11.86 -18.64 -9.19
CA ASN A 281 -12.23 -17.24 -9.42
C ASN A 281 -11.27 -16.21 -8.78
N ALA A 282 -9.97 -16.55 -8.66
CA ALA A 282 -8.96 -15.69 -8.08
C ALA A 282 -8.90 -14.33 -8.80
N ASP A 283 -9.16 -13.25 -8.07
CA ASP A 283 -8.99 -11.88 -8.55
C ASP A 283 -7.53 -11.46 -8.37
N THR A 284 -6.76 -11.50 -9.45
CA THR A 284 -5.30 -11.33 -9.41
C THR A 284 -4.85 -10.07 -10.15
N GLU A 285 -3.86 -9.37 -9.59
CA GLU A 285 -3.20 -8.21 -10.19
C GLU A 285 -1.69 -8.35 -10.14
N LEU A 286 -1.03 -8.09 -11.29
CA LEU A 286 0.43 -8.05 -11.41
C LEU A 286 0.90 -6.61 -11.23
N MET A 287 1.96 -6.41 -10.41
CA MET A 287 2.52 -5.08 -10.16
C MET A 287 4.05 -5.13 -10.11
N LEU A 288 4.68 -4.10 -10.66
CA LEU A 288 6.12 -3.88 -10.53
C LEU A 288 6.42 -3.33 -9.12
N LEU A 289 7.41 -3.91 -8.44
CA LEU A 289 7.93 -3.38 -7.18
C LEU A 289 8.71 -2.07 -7.43
N THR A 290 8.59 -1.16 -6.47
CA THR A 290 9.35 0.10 -6.49
C THR A 290 10.84 -0.11 -6.23
N PRO A 291 11.68 0.90 -6.47
CA PRO A 291 13.11 0.84 -6.14
C PRO A 291 13.39 0.43 -4.69
N ALA A 292 12.59 0.89 -3.71
CA ALA A 292 12.80 0.54 -2.30
C ALA A 292 12.63 -0.96 -2.06
N PHE A 293 11.57 -1.57 -2.59
CA PHE A 293 11.34 -2.99 -2.45
C PHE A 293 12.32 -3.84 -3.25
N THR A 294 12.74 -3.36 -4.43
CA THR A 294 13.78 -4.00 -5.23
C THR A 294 15.14 -3.97 -4.51
N THR A 295 15.46 -2.87 -3.80
CA THR A 295 16.65 -2.80 -2.95
C THR A 295 16.65 -3.86 -1.84
N GLN A 296 15.51 -4.10 -1.21
CA GLN A 296 15.38 -5.03 -0.08
C GLN A 296 15.23 -6.49 -0.54
N GLY A 297 14.39 -6.75 -1.52
CA GLY A 297 14.09 -8.12 -2.00
C GLY A 297 15.06 -8.64 -3.05
N GLY A 298 15.80 -7.75 -3.70
CA GLY A 298 16.68 -8.04 -4.83
C GLY A 298 15.94 -8.17 -6.17
N PRO A 299 16.64 -7.95 -7.29
CA PRO A 299 16.09 -8.20 -8.62
C PRO A 299 15.58 -9.64 -8.77
N GLY A 300 14.42 -9.81 -9.39
CA GLY A 300 13.77 -11.10 -9.61
C GLY A 300 13.05 -11.66 -8.39
N CYS A 301 12.91 -10.94 -7.26
CA CYS A 301 12.05 -11.38 -6.18
C CYS A 301 10.57 -11.29 -6.57
N ILE A 302 9.77 -12.20 -6.01
CA ILE A 302 8.31 -12.27 -6.22
C ILE A 302 7.63 -12.20 -4.86
N SER A 303 6.56 -11.39 -4.72
CA SER A 303 5.70 -11.51 -3.57
C SER A 303 4.26 -11.84 -3.96
N ILE A 304 3.58 -12.58 -3.09
CA ILE A 304 2.16 -12.92 -3.19
C ILE A 304 1.48 -12.34 -1.96
N GLN A 305 0.56 -11.44 -2.17
CA GLN A 305 -0.09 -10.71 -1.10
C GLN A 305 -1.59 -10.71 -1.30
N VAL A 306 -2.35 -10.82 -0.22
CA VAL A 306 -3.80 -10.87 -0.28
C VAL A 306 -4.41 -9.90 0.72
N ILE A 307 -5.60 -9.42 0.39
CA ILE A 307 -6.45 -8.64 1.27
C ILE A 307 -7.92 -8.88 0.89
N LYS A 308 -8.82 -8.92 1.87
CA LYS A 308 -10.24 -9.08 1.61
C LYS A 308 -10.81 -7.85 0.88
N LYS A 309 -11.66 -8.10 -0.12
CA LYS A 309 -12.30 -7.01 -0.87
C LYS A 309 -13.33 -6.28 -0.02
N HIS A 310 -13.31 -4.97 -0.12
CA HIS A 310 -14.32 -4.07 0.44
C HIS A 310 -15.41 -3.81 -0.59
N ASP A 311 -16.67 -3.68 -0.16
CA ASP A 311 -17.82 -3.51 -1.08
C ASP A 311 -17.71 -2.30 -2.00
N LEU A 312 -17.02 -1.24 -1.60
CA LEU A 312 -16.81 -0.04 -2.42
C LEU A 312 -15.82 -0.23 -3.58
N LEU A 313 -15.06 -1.33 -3.59
CA LEU A 313 -14.07 -1.65 -4.63
C LEU A 313 -14.30 -3.03 -5.28
N LYS A 314 -15.48 -3.61 -5.07
CA LYS A 314 -15.93 -4.84 -5.75
C LYS A 314 -16.37 -4.57 -7.18
#